data_fa35d45c1c39ad1129505ef535eab071
#
_entry.id   fa35d45c1c39ad1129505ef535eab071
#
_cell.length_a   1.000
_cell.length_b   1.000
_cell.length_c   1.000
_cell.angle_alpha   90.00
_cell.angle_beta   90.00
_cell.angle_gamma   90.00
#
_symmetry.space_group_name_H-M   'P 1'
#
loop_
_entity.id
_entity.type
_entity.pdbx_description
1 polymer ?
#
loop_
_entity_poly.entity_id
_entity_poly.type
_entity_poly.pdbx_seq_one_letter_code
_entity_poly.pdbx_strand_id
1 'polypeptide(L)'
;RVTGVQTCALPIYSIHGVLMFRPLPKHLKADQNEICNRLDPKKDVDCMTHLSNAGVFEGLNGLGFAPCTPAACMEILDYYGIDCKGKNAVVIGRSLVVGKPAAMMLMGKNATVTVCHTKTVNTAEICRNADIIVSAAGVLNSLTKDYVRPGQVVVDVSINWDENKINAKGGKGGIAGDAKFDEVEPIVEAITPVPGGVGSVTTSVLMKHVVEAAERV
;
A
#
# COMPACT_ATOMS: atom_id res chain seq x y z
N ARG A 1 30.42 -4.26 11.35
CA ARG A 1 29.83 -4.24 12.71
C ARG A 1 28.91 -3.03 12.79
N VAL A 2 27.61 -3.25 12.66
CA VAL A 2 26.55 -2.22 12.83
C VAL A 2 26.12 -2.20 14.32
N THR A 3 27.07 -2.21 15.21
CA THR A 3 26.79 -2.28 16.66
C THR A 3 26.46 -0.93 17.29
N GLY A 4 26.76 0.20 16.64
CA GLY A 4 26.53 1.53 17.21
C GLY A 4 25.12 2.09 17.03
N VAL A 5 24.47 1.79 15.91
CA VAL A 5 23.13 2.35 15.59
C VAL A 5 22.01 1.53 16.25
N GLN A 6 22.18 0.22 16.38
CA GLN A 6 21.19 -0.65 17.05
C GLN A 6 21.06 -0.39 18.56
N THR A 7 22.15 -0.04 19.22
CA THR A 7 22.12 0.24 20.66
C THR A 7 21.56 1.62 21.01
N CYS A 8 21.59 2.57 20.08
CA CYS A 8 21.06 3.91 20.32
C CYS A 8 19.55 4.06 20.04
N ALA A 9 18.99 3.30 19.10
CA ALA A 9 17.58 3.45 18.71
C ALA A 9 16.61 2.60 19.56
N LEU A 10 17.06 1.48 20.12
CA LEU A 10 16.20 0.57 20.88
C LEU A 10 15.93 1.01 22.33
N PRO A 11 16.85 1.69 23.07
CA PRO A 11 16.58 2.14 24.43
C PRO A 11 16.11 3.58 24.52
N ILE A 12 15.88 4.30 23.42
CA ILE A 12 15.43 5.69 23.53
C ILE A 12 13.93 5.69 23.82
N TYR A 13 13.60 5.74 25.11
CA TYR A 13 12.23 5.85 25.61
C TYR A 13 11.48 7.08 25.07
N SER A 14 12.19 8.09 24.60
CA SER A 14 11.65 9.33 24.03
C SER A 14 11.31 9.27 22.54
N ILE A 15 11.64 8.17 21.83
CA ILE A 15 11.22 7.98 20.43
C ILE A 15 9.91 7.21 20.40
N HIS A 16 8.88 7.78 19.79
CA HIS A 16 7.55 7.19 19.75
C HIS A 16 7.28 6.39 18.46
N GLY A 17 7.94 6.73 17.34
CA GLY A 17 7.79 6.03 16.07
C GLY A 17 9.11 5.87 15.32
N VAL A 18 9.26 4.74 14.63
CA VAL A 18 10.42 4.45 13.78
C VAL A 18 9.94 4.06 12.40
N LEU A 19 10.42 4.77 11.39
CA LEU A 19 10.27 4.43 9.98
C LEU A 19 11.60 3.90 9.44
N MET A 20 11.58 2.69 8.90
CA MET A 20 12.74 2.09 8.25
C MET A 20 12.52 2.04 6.75
N PHE A 21 13.38 2.71 5.98
CA PHE A 21 13.29 2.67 4.52
C PHE A 21 13.72 1.31 3.96
N ARG A 22 12.94 0.81 3.03
CA ARG A 22 13.22 -0.43 2.29
C ARG A 22 13.39 -0.15 0.80
N PRO A 23 14.19 -0.93 0.06
CA PRO A 23 14.98 -2.07 0.54
C PRO A 23 16.20 -1.66 1.36
N LEU A 24 16.60 -2.53 2.30
CA LEU A 24 17.86 -2.34 3.02
C LEU A 24 19.07 -2.44 2.07
N PRO A 25 20.22 -1.86 2.44
CA PRO A 25 21.47 -2.05 1.70
C PRO A 25 21.76 -3.52 1.42
N LYS A 26 22.39 -3.81 0.28
CA LYS A 26 22.57 -5.20 -0.21
C LYS A 26 23.19 -6.14 0.84
N HIS A 27 24.15 -5.64 1.63
CA HIS A 27 24.84 -6.42 2.67
C HIS A 27 23.97 -6.71 3.91
N LEU A 28 22.86 -6.03 4.11
CA LEU A 28 21.90 -6.24 5.21
C LEU A 28 20.62 -6.95 4.75
N LYS A 29 20.49 -7.21 3.45
CA LYS A 29 19.25 -7.75 2.90
C LYS A 29 18.92 -9.15 3.42
N ALA A 30 19.93 -9.97 3.68
CA ALA A 30 19.74 -11.30 4.26
C ALA A 30 19.18 -11.25 5.68
N ASP A 31 19.55 -10.23 6.45
CA ASP A 31 19.21 -10.06 7.85
C ASP A 31 17.97 -9.16 8.05
N GLN A 32 17.34 -8.74 6.95
CA GLN A 32 16.23 -7.77 6.99
C GLN A 32 15.13 -8.16 7.97
N ASN A 33 14.71 -9.42 7.98
CA ASN A 33 13.66 -9.91 8.87
C ASN A 33 14.08 -9.83 10.33
N GLU A 34 15.32 -10.18 10.65
CA GLU A 34 15.85 -10.08 12.00
C GLU A 34 15.92 -8.62 12.44
N ILE A 35 16.45 -7.75 11.59
CA ILE A 35 16.57 -6.31 11.86
C ILE A 35 15.19 -5.69 12.11
N CYS A 36 14.21 -5.95 11.24
CA CYS A 36 12.86 -5.41 11.38
C CYS A 36 12.20 -5.90 12.68
N ASN A 37 12.35 -7.17 13.03
CA ASN A 37 11.72 -7.75 14.23
C ASN A 37 12.41 -7.39 15.56
N ARG A 38 13.51 -6.64 15.53
CA ARG A 38 14.10 -6.00 16.72
C ARG A 38 13.36 -4.73 17.12
N LEU A 39 12.56 -4.16 16.23
CA LEU A 39 11.76 -2.98 16.53
C LEU A 39 10.58 -3.37 17.44
N ASP A 40 10.33 -2.53 18.45
CA ASP A 40 9.11 -2.63 19.25
C ASP A 40 7.89 -2.36 18.37
N PRO A 41 6.92 -3.26 18.30
CA PRO A 41 5.70 -3.08 17.48
C PRO A 41 4.92 -1.81 17.81
N LYS A 42 4.98 -1.32 19.06
CA LYS A 42 4.36 -0.06 19.46
C LYS A 42 4.98 1.16 18.76
N LYS A 43 6.23 1.03 18.32
CA LYS A 43 7.00 2.08 17.60
C LYS A 43 7.11 1.81 16.11
N ASP A 44 6.53 0.72 15.62
CA ASP A 44 6.56 0.28 14.23
C ASP A 44 5.44 0.96 13.44
N VAL A 45 5.64 2.20 13.07
CA VAL A 45 4.61 3.06 12.43
C VAL A 45 4.31 2.73 10.96
N ASP A 46 5.00 1.73 10.38
CA ASP A 46 4.77 1.29 8.99
C ASP A 46 4.75 -0.24 8.83
N CYS A 47 4.39 -0.97 9.90
CA CYS A 47 4.16 -2.42 9.84
C CYS A 47 5.37 -3.22 9.33
N MET A 48 6.53 -3.00 9.91
CA MET A 48 7.78 -3.67 9.53
C MET A 48 7.96 -5.02 10.21
N THR A 49 7.41 -5.15 11.44
CA THR A 49 7.56 -6.32 12.28
C THR A 49 6.56 -7.41 11.91
N HIS A 50 6.89 -8.66 12.24
CA HIS A 50 5.94 -9.77 12.09
C HIS A 50 4.73 -9.61 13.00
N LEU A 51 4.90 -9.01 14.18
CA LEU A 51 3.80 -8.81 15.11
C LEU A 51 2.80 -7.77 14.60
N SER A 52 3.26 -6.65 14.02
CA SER A 52 2.39 -5.69 13.35
C SER A 52 1.65 -6.32 12.17
N ASN A 53 2.34 -7.14 11.37
CA ASN A 53 1.71 -7.88 10.27
C ASN A 53 0.63 -8.87 10.78
N ALA A 54 0.87 -9.56 11.91
CA ALA A 54 -0.12 -10.42 12.53
C ALA A 54 -1.36 -9.63 12.96
N GLY A 55 -1.17 -8.44 13.54
CA GLY A 55 -2.28 -7.53 13.88
C GLY A 55 -3.16 -7.20 12.68
N VAL A 56 -2.56 -6.90 11.52
CA VAL A 56 -3.31 -6.66 10.28
C VAL A 56 -4.06 -7.91 9.81
N PHE A 57 -3.42 -9.08 9.87
CA PHE A 57 -4.02 -10.34 9.47
C PHE A 57 -5.22 -10.73 10.35
N GLU A 58 -5.10 -10.55 11.66
CA GLU A 58 -6.13 -10.88 12.64
C GLU A 58 -7.18 -9.77 12.81
N GLY A 59 -6.95 -8.58 12.27
CA GLY A 59 -7.81 -7.41 12.46
C GLY A 59 -7.75 -6.84 13.88
N LEU A 60 -6.64 -7.04 14.59
CA LEU A 60 -6.45 -6.60 15.97
C LEU A 60 -5.90 -5.17 16.02
N ASN A 61 -6.70 -4.28 16.59
CA ASN A 61 -6.25 -2.92 16.88
C ASN A 61 -5.26 -2.92 18.06
N GLY A 62 -4.14 -2.21 17.89
CA GLY A 62 -3.15 -2.01 18.98
C GLY A 62 -1.99 -3.02 18.99
N LEU A 63 -1.98 -4.01 18.12
CA LEU A 63 -0.84 -4.93 17.93
C LEU A 63 0.18 -4.39 16.91
N GLY A 64 0.51 -3.11 17.00
CA GLY A 64 1.31 -2.38 16.03
C GLY A 64 0.45 -1.43 15.19
N PHE A 65 0.93 -1.09 14.01
CA PHE A 65 0.23 -0.25 13.04
C PHE A 65 0.09 -0.99 11.72
N ALA A 66 -0.94 -0.63 10.95
CA ALA A 66 -1.08 -1.11 9.58
C ALA A 66 0.01 -0.50 8.68
N PRO A 67 0.38 -1.12 7.55
CA PRO A 67 1.26 -0.48 6.57
C PRO A 67 0.58 0.79 6.04
N CYS A 68 1.33 1.90 5.99
CA CYS A 68 0.77 3.21 5.66
C CYS A 68 0.09 3.26 4.28
N THR A 69 0.63 2.57 3.28
CA THR A 69 0.09 2.60 1.93
C THR A 69 -1.26 1.86 1.81
N PRO A 70 -1.43 0.62 2.29
CA PRO A 70 -2.76 -0.01 2.38
C PRO A 70 -3.75 0.78 3.22
N ALA A 71 -3.31 1.34 4.36
CA ALA A 71 -4.16 2.18 5.19
C ALA A 71 -4.64 3.44 4.43
N ALA A 72 -3.76 4.06 3.64
CA ALA A 72 -4.12 5.18 2.77
C ALA A 72 -5.20 4.80 1.74
N CYS A 73 -5.15 3.58 1.18
CA CYS A 73 -6.21 3.10 0.28
C CYS A 73 -7.56 3.05 1.01
N MET A 74 -7.58 2.56 2.25
CA MET A 74 -8.80 2.49 3.04
C MET A 74 -9.32 3.88 3.41
N GLU A 75 -8.45 4.80 3.81
CA GLU A 75 -8.81 6.20 4.10
C GLU A 75 -9.39 6.90 2.87
N ILE A 76 -8.87 6.64 1.66
CA ILE A 76 -9.42 7.17 0.40
C ILE A 76 -10.83 6.63 0.17
N LEU A 77 -11.04 5.32 0.28
CA LEU A 77 -12.36 4.71 0.09
C LEU A 77 -13.38 5.28 1.09
N ASP A 78 -12.99 5.42 2.36
CA ASP A 78 -13.84 5.99 3.41
C ASP A 78 -14.16 7.47 3.16
N TYR A 79 -13.16 8.26 2.79
CA TYR A 79 -13.33 9.69 2.54
C TYR A 79 -14.33 9.97 1.41
N TYR A 80 -14.29 9.16 0.35
CA TYR A 80 -15.23 9.30 -0.77
C TYR A 80 -16.53 8.52 -0.59
N GLY A 81 -16.77 7.92 0.59
CA GLY A 81 -18.00 7.19 0.90
C GLY A 81 -18.17 5.90 0.09
N ILE A 82 -17.08 5.30 -0.38
CA ILE A 82 -17.11 4.06 -1.15
C ILE A 82 -17.25 2.89 -0.18
N ASP A 83 -18.46 2.37 -0.05
CA ASP A 83 -18.75 1.24 0.82
C ASP A 83 -18.18 -0.06 0.22
N CYS A 84 -17.35 -0.74 1.00
CA CYS A 84 -16.77 -2.03 0.63
C CYS A 84 -17.66 -3.23 0.98
N LYS A 85 -18.67 -3.04 1.85
CA LYS A 85 -19.53 -4.13 2.35
C LYS A 85 -20.28 -4.80 1.22
N GLY A 86 -20.09 -6.12 1.10
CA GLY A 86 -20.72 -6.93 0.07
C GLY A 86 -20.20 -6.72 -1.35
N LYS A 87 -19.16 -5.90 -1.51
CA LYS A 87 -18.51 -5.64 -2.81
C LYS A 87 -17.46 -6.70 -3.12
N ASN A 88 -17.28 -6.98 -4.42
CA ASN A 88 -16.16 -7.76 -4.91
C ASN A 88 -14.95 -6.85 -5.11
N ALA A 89 -13.89 -7.12 -4.37
CA ALA A 89 -12.64 -6.37 -4.48
C ALA A 89 -11.54 -7.26 -5.08
N VAL A 90 -10.77 -6.71 -6.02
CA VAL A 90 -9.60 -7.36 -6.58
C VAL A 90 -8.36 -6.59 -6.17
N VAL A 91 -7.36 -7.29 -5.65
CA VAL A 91 -6.04 -6.74 -5.37
C VAL A 91 -5.04 -7.36 -6.34
N ILE A 92 -4.44 -6.54 -7.20
CA ILE A 92 -3.39 -6.97 -8.13
C ILE A 92 -2.03 -6.77 -7.47
N GLY A 93 -1.42 -7.85 -7.03
CA GLY A 93 -0.17 -7.85 -6.27
C GLY A 93 -0.33 -8.57 -4.93
N ARG A 94 0.77 -9.18 -4.44
CA ARG A 94 0.76 -9.97 -3.20
C ARG A 94 1.97 -9.72 -2.31
N SER A 95 2.52 -8.51 -2.37
CA SER A 95 3.62 -8.11 -1.50
C SER A 95 3.16 -8.06 -0.04
N LEU A 96 4.10 -8.25 0.89
CA LEU A 96 3.82 -8.06 2.33
C LEU A 96 3.65 -6.59 2.70
N VAL A 97 4.07 -5.68 1.81
CA VAL A 97 4.03 -4.23 2.08
C VAL A 97 2.69 -3.62 1.67
N VAL A 98 2.09 -4.10 0.57
CA VAL A 98 0.87 -3.52 0.01
C VAL A 98 -0.21 -4.57 -0.24
N GLY A 99 0.03 -5.54 -1.14
CA GLY A 99 -1.04 -6.39 -1.67
C GLY A 99 -1.74 -7.23 -0.61
N LYS A 100 -0.99 -7.99 0.20
CA LYS A 100 -1.57 -8.82 1.26
C LYS A 100 -2.27 -7.98 2.34
N PRO A 101 -1.63 -6.92 2.90
CA PRO A 101 -2.31 -6.06 3.86
C PRO A 101 -3.58 -5.40 3.31
N ALA A 102 -3.55 -4.88 2.09
CA ALA A 102 -4.73 -4.29 1.46
C ALA A 102 -5.88 -5.30 1.34
N ALA A 103 -5.57 -6.55 0.96
CA ALA A 103 -6.58 -7.61 0.90
C ALA A 103 -7.19 -7.91 2.28
N MET A 104 -6.37 -8.00 3.34
CA MET A 104 -6.88 -8.21 4.70
C MET A 104 -7.74 -7.04 5.18
N MET A 105 -7.31 -5.81 4.91
CA MET A 105 -8.05 -4.62 5.32
C MET A 105 -9.39 -4.48 4.57
N LEU A 106 -9.45 -4.80 3.26
CA LEU A 106 -10.69 -4.86 2.49
C LEU A 106 -11.64 -5.94 3.02
N MET A 107 -11.11 -7.12 3.36
CA MET A 107 -11.89 -8.18 4.00
C MET A 107 -12.41 -7.73 5.37
N GLY A 108 -11.61 -7.02 6.16
CA GLY A 108 -12.06 -6.39 7.40
C GLY A 108 -13.18 -5.36 7.21
N LYS A 109 -13.29 -4.75 6.02
CA LYS A 109 -14.41 -3.88 5.61
C LYS A 109 -15.58 -4.66 4.97
N ASN A 110 -15.63 -5.98 5.15
CA ASN A 110 -16.67 -6.87 4.64
C ASN A 110 -16.74 -6.97 3.10
N ALA A 111 -15.64 -6.75 2.40
CA ALA A 111 -15.53 -7.06 0.97
C ALA A 111 -15.24 -8.54 0.74
N THR A 112 -15.68 -9.08 -0.40
CA THR A 112 -15.19 -10.35 -0.93
C THR A 112 -13.94 -10.09 -1.74
N VAL A 113 -12.78 -10.64 -1.33
CA VAL A 113 -11.49 -10.25 -1.89
C VAL A 113 -10.85 -11.35 -2.73
N THR A 114 -10.47 -11.02 -3.95
CA THR A 114 -9.64 -11.86 -4.82
C THR A 114 -8.26 -11.23 -4.97
N VAL A 115 -7.20 -12.00 -4.73
CA VAL A 115 -5.81 -11.55 -4.92
C VAL A 115 -5.24 -12.13 -6.22
N CYS A 116 -4.89 -11.26 -7.16
CA CYS A 116 -4.26 -11.61 -8.43
C CYS A 116 -2.75 -11.37 -8.39
N HIS A 117 -2.02 -12.14 -9.15
CA HIS A 117 -0.56 -12.05 -9.24
C HIS A 117 -0.05 -12.59 -10.59
N THR A 118 1.23 -12.54 -10.85
CA THR A 118 1.88 -12.93 -12.12
C THR A 118 1.59 -14.37 -12.59
N LYS A 119 1.01 -15.21 -11.76
CA LYS A 119 0.61 -16.60 -12.09
C LYS A 119 -0.91 -16.77 -12.16
N THR A 120 -1.67 -15.71 -11.95
CA THR A 120 -3.13 -15.74 -12.08
C THR A 120 -3.50 -15.84 -13.56
N VAL A 121 -4.40 -16.77 -13.86
CA VAL A 121 -4.98 -16.92 -15.19
C VAL A 121 -6.19 -16.00 -15.31
N ASN A 122 -6.40 -15.39 -16.48
CA ASN A 122 -7.57 -14.55 -16.77
C ASN A 122 -7.75 -13.34 -15.84
N THR A 123 -6.64 -12.71 -15.42
CA THR A 123 -6.69 -11.56 -14.49
C THR A 123 -7.62 -10.44 -14.98
N ALA A 124 -7.64 -10.15 -16.28
CA ALA A 124 -8.53 -9.13 -16.84
C ALA A 124 -10.02 -9.45 -16.62
N GLU A 125 -10.43 -10.70 -16.80
CA GLU A 125 -11.81 -11.14 -16.55
C GLU A 125 -12.18 -11.03 -15.06
N ILE A 126 -11.27 -11.45 -14.17
CA ILE A 126 -11.45 -11.33 -12.72
C ILE A 126 -11.64 -9.86 -12.34
N CYS A 127 -10.81 -8.96 -12.89
CA CYS A 127 -10.91 -7.53 -12.64
C CYS A 127 -12.24 -6.93 -13.16
N ARG A 128 -12.69 -7.31 -14.35
CA ARG A 128 -13.99 -6.83 -14.86
C ARG A 128 -15.17 -7.23 -13.99
N ASN A 129 -15.09 -8.31 -13.25
CA ASN A 129 -16.14 -8.78 -12.33
C ASN A 129 -16.05 -8.13 -10.93
N ALA A 130 -15.05 -7.33 -10.67
CA ALA A 130 -14.91 -6.59 -9.41
C ALA A 130 -15.73 -5.29 -9.40
N ASP A 131 -15.98 -4.77 -8.21
CA ASP A 131 -16.48 -3.42 -7.97
C ASP A 131 -15.35 -2.47 -7.62
N ILE A 132 -14.36 -2.98 -6.91
CA ILE A 132 -13.17 -2.23 -6.45
C ILE A 132 -11.90 -2.96 -6.93
N ILE A 133 -10.97 -2.23 -7.53
CA ILE A 133 -9.67 -2.75 -7.95
C ILE A 133 -8.57 -1.97 -7.24
N VAL A 134 -7.72 -2.65 -6.48
CA VAL A 134 -6.48 -2.08 -5.94
C VAL A 134 -5.31 -2.60 -6.77
N SER A 135 -4.68 -1.71 -7.54
CA SER A 135 -3.52 -2.06 -8.38
C SER A 135 -2.22 -1.79 -7.65
N ALA A 136 -1.48 -2.85 -7.34
CA ALA A 136 -0.22 -2.86 -6.62
C ALA A 136 0.79 -3.85 -7.25
N ALA A 137 0.78 -3.95 -8.58
CA ALA A 137 1.66 -4.83 -9.35
C ALA A 137 3.08 -4.29 -9.48
N GLY A 138 3.26 -2.96 -9.46
CA GLY A 138 4.53 -2.30 -9.69
C GLY A 138 5.00 -2.44 -11.14
N VAL A 139 4.07 -2.48 -12.09
CA VAL A 139 4.34 -2.63 -13.51
C VAL A 139 3.60 -1.56 -14.30
N LEU A 140 4.35 -0.66 -14.90
CA LEU A 140 3.82 0.46 -15.70
C LEU A 140 2.83 -0.02 -16.76
N ASN A 141 1.66 0.64 -16.83
CA ASN A 141 0.61 0.39 -17.81
C ASN A 141 0.08 -1.08 -17.85
N SER A 142 0.20 -1.81 -16.75
CA SER A 142 -0.28 -3.20 -16.66
C SER A 142 -1.80 -3.31 -16.50
N LEU A 143 -2.45 -2.27 -15.98
CA LEU A 143 -3.91 -2.17 -15.89
C LEU A 143 -4.44 -1.31 -17.03
N THR A 144 -4.98 -1.95 -18.05
CA THR A 144 -5.52 -1.29 -19.27
C THR A 144 -7.04 -1.30 -19.27
N LYS A 145 -7.65 -0.67 -20.27
CA LYS A 145 -9.10 -0.69 -20.52
C LYS A 145 -9.71 -2.09 -20.55
N ASP A 146 -8.93 -3.12 -20.92
CA ASP A 146 -9.42 -4.50 -21.00
C ASP A 146 -9.69 -5.13 -19.62
N TYR A 147 -9.21 -4.50 -18.56
CA TYR A 147 -9.37 -4.94 -17.17
C TYR A 147 -10.57 -4.31 -16.48
N VAL A 148 -11.16 -3.27 -17.04
CA VAL A 148 -12.14 -2.44 -16.34
C VAL A 148 -13.49 -2.38 -17.06
N ARG A 149 -14.51 -1.94 -16.36
CA ARG A 149 -15.86 -1.64 -16.84
C ARG A 149 -16.44 -0.40 -16.13
N PRO A 150 -17.53 0.19 -16.65
CA PRO A 150 -18.24 1.26 -15.95
C PRO A 150 -18.69 0.88 -14.54
N GLY A 151 -18.72 1.87 -13.65
CA GLY A 151 -19.15 1.74 -12.26
C GLY A 151 -18.13 1.07 -11.33
N GLN A 152 -16.88 0.94 -11.74
CA GLN A 152 -15.80 0.43 -10.90
C GLN A 152 -14.98 1.56 -10.27
N VAL A 153 -14.45 1.29 -9.09
CA VAL A 153 -13.47 2.14 -8.42
C VAL A 153 -12.09 1.52 -8.52
N VAL A 154 -11.11 2.31 -8.99
CA VAL A 154 -9.72 1.88 -9.14
C VAL A 154 -8.83 2.68 -8.19
N VAL A 155 -8.13 1.99 -7.31
CA VAL A 155 -7.10 2.56 -6.43
C VAL A 155 -5.73 2.12 -6.94
N ASP A 156 -5.06 2.98 -7.68
CA ASP A 156 -3.71 2.74 -8.20
C ASP A 156 -2.67 3.18 -7.17
N VAL A 157 -1.91 2.22 -6.67
CA VAL A 157 -0.99 2.38 -5.55
C VAL A 157 0.46 2.50 -6.02
N SER A 158 0.73 2.00 -7.23
CA SER A 158 2.09 1.80 -7.70
C SER A 158 2.76 3.11 -8.14
N ILE A 159 4.07 3.16 -7.99
CA ILE A 159 4.91 4.25 -8.48
C ILE A 159 5.92 3.64 -9.44
N ASN A 160 5.75 3.94 -10.73
CA ASN A 160 6.63 3.54 -11.81
C ASN A 160 7.28 4.78 -12.45
N TRP A 161 8.41 4.59 -13.11
CA TRP A 161 9.00 5.63 -13.94
C TRP A 161 8.60 5.42 -15.40
N ASP A 162 7.95 6.41 -15.99
CA ASP A 162 7.60 6.42 -17.42
C ASP A 162 8.52 7.41 -18.15
N GLU A 163 9.38 6.89 -19.02
CA GLU A 163 10.33 7.67 -19.82
C GLU A 163 9.63 8.54 -20.89
N ASN A 164 8.41 8.17 -21.28
CA ASN A 164 7.64 8.87 -22.30
C ASN A 164 6.76 9.99 -21.74
N LYS A 165 6.55 10.02 -20.42
CA LYS A 165 5.73 11.03 -19.76
C LYS A 165 6.47 12.38 -19.79
N ILE A 166 5.75 13.44 -20.12
CA ILE A 166 6.27 14.81 -20.00
C ILE A 166 5.94 15.31 -18.59
N ASN A 167 6.95 15.68 -17.82
CA ASN A 167 6.76 16.20 -16.47
C ASN A 167 6.29 17.67 -16.49
N ALA A 168 5.83 18.18 -15.35
CA ALA A 168 5.29 19.53 -15.20
C ALA A 168 6.31 20.65 -15.57
N LYS A 169 7.60 20.33 -15.68
CA LYS A 169 8.67 21.25 -16.10
C LYS A 169 9.01 21.14 -17.59
N GLY A 170 8.25 20.34 -18.36
CA GLY A 170 8.48 20.10 -19.80
C GLY A 170 9.62 19.13 -20.10
N GLY A 171 10.23 18.50 -19.11
CA GLY A 171 11.27 17.48 -19.29
C GLY A 171 10.67 16.10 -19.57
N LYS A 172 11.45 15.22 -20.23
CA LYS A 172 11.09 13.82 -20.43
C LYS A 172 11.24 13.02 -19.14
N GLY A 173 10.31 12.08 -18.94
CA GLY A 173 10.24 11.18 -17.80
C GLY A 173 9.40 11.72 -16.65
N GLY A 174 8.62 10.85 -16.05
CA GLY A 174 7.75 11.18 -14.94
C GLY A 174 7.23 9.97 -14.19
N ILE A 175 6.65 10.23 -13.03
CA ILE A 175 5.99 9.20 -12.21
C ILE A 175 4.64 8.85 -12.83
N ALA A 176 4.35 7.55 -12.93
CA ALA A 176 3.07 7.00 -13.35
C ALA A 176 2.69 5.78 -12.50
N GLY A 177 1.43 5.39 -12.55
CA GLY A 177 0.92 4.21 -11.86
C GLY A 177 1.04 2.92 -12.67
N ASP A 178 0.32 1.89 -12.21
CA ASP A 178 0.11 0.67 -12.97
C ASP A 178 -0.97 0.86 -14.04
N ALA A 179 -1.95 1.73 -13.79
CA ALA A 179 -3.02 2.01 -14.74
C ALA A 179 -2.54 2.85 -15.91
N LYS A 180 -2.93 2.44 -17.11
CA LYS A 180 -2.87 3.29 -18.30
C LYS A 180 -3.98 4.35 -18.18
N PHE A 181 -3.67 5.41 -17.43
CA PHE A 181 -4.66 6.35 -16.89
C PHE A 181 -5.63 6.88 -17.95
N ASP A 182 -5.10 7.34 -19.08
CA ASP A 182 -5.90 7.93 -20.18
C ASP A 182 -6.90 6.94 -20.82
N GLU A 183 -6.66 5.62 -20.70
CA GLU A 183 -7.56 4.59 -21.20
C GLU A 183 -8.57 4.11 -20.14
N VAL A 184 -8.19 4.17 -18.87
CA VAL A 184 -8.99 3.62 -17.76
C VAL A 184 -9.94 4.66 -17.19
N GLU A 185 -9.47 5.88 -16.97
CA GLU A 185 -10.22 6.97 -16.36
C GLU A 185 -11.56 7.26 -17.04
N PRO A 186 -11.68 7.30 -18.39
CA PRO A 186 -12.95 7.54 -19.04
C PRO A 186 -14.00 6.43 -18.88
N ILE A 187 -13.61 5.26 -18.39
CA ILE A 187 -14.47 4.07 -18.29
C ILE A 187 -14.99 3.88 -16.85
N VAL A 188 -14.13 4.08 -15.85
CA VAL A 188 -14.43 3.77 -14.47
C VAL A 188 -15.18 4.90 -13.77
N GLU A 189 -15.83 4.62 -12.65
CA GLU A 189 -16.52 5.64 -11.85
C GLU A 189 -15.51 6.56 -11.15
N ALA A 190 -14.43 6.00 -10.65
CA ALA A 190 -13.36 6.75 -10.01
C ALA A 190 -12.01 6.02 -10.14
N ILE A 191 -10.93 6.79 -10.23
CA ILE A 191 -9.57 6.30 -10.21
C ILE A 191 -8.65 7.28 -9.49
N THR A 192 -7.73 6.76 -8.67
CA THR A 192 -6.71 7.60 -8.05
C THR A 192 -5.61 7.94 -9.06
N PRO A 193 -5.23 9.23 -9.21
CA PRO A 193 -4.14 9.60 -10.11
C PRO A 193 -2.76 9.25 -9.52
N VAL A 194 -1.77 9.07 -10.40
CA VAL A 194 -0.37 8.94 -10.01
C VAL A 194 0.50 9.89 -10.85
N PRO A 195 1.13 10.89 -10.23
CA PRO A 195 1.12 11.28 -8.81
C PRO A 195 -0.16 11.99 -8.36
N GLY A 196 -0.27 12.23 -7.04
CA GLY A 196 -1.36 13.03 -6.46
C GLY A 196 -2.48 12.23 -5.81
N GLY A 197 -2.45 10.90 -5.93
CA GLY A 197 -3.41 9.99 -5.28
C GLY A 197 -2.88 9.40 -3.96
N VAL A 198 -2.82 8.07 -3.91
CA VAL A 198 -2.48 7.29 -2.70
C VAL A 198 -1.18 7.74 -2.04
N GLY A 199 -0.15 8.06 -2.81
CA GLY A 199 1.14 8.49 -2.26
C GLY A 199 1.08 9.71 -1.35
N SER A 200 0.21 10.68 -1.66
CA SER A 200 0.00 11.87 -0.82
C SER A 200 -0.69 11.51 0.50
N VAL A 201 -1.68 10.62 0.46
CA VAL A 201 -2.41 10.16 1.65
C VAL A 201 -1.54 9.25 2.52
N THR A 202 -0.66 8.43 1.92
CA THR A 202 0.30 7.59 2.65
C THR A 202 1.15 8.41 3.63
N THR A 203 1.61 9.60 3.21
CA THR A 203 2.38 10.48 4.10
C THR A 203 1.53 10.98 5.27
N SER A 204 0.28 11.33 5.03
CA SER A 204 -0.65 11.76 6.09
C SER A 204 -0.95 10.63 7.08
N VAL A 205 -1.13 9.40 6.59
CA VAL A 205 -1.31 8.21 7.44
C VAL A 205 -0.07 7.96 8.30
N LEU A 206 1.13 8.09 7.72
CA LEU A 206 2.37 7.95 8.49
C LEU A 206 2.44 8.97 9.64
N MET A 207 2.09 10.23 9.37
CA MET A 207 2.06 11.26 10.42
C MET A 207 1.02 10.96 11.50
N LYS A 208 -0.17 10.46 11.11
CA LYS A 208 -1.21 9.99 12.03
C LYS A 208 -0.66 8.88 12.95
N HIS A 209 -0.01 7.86 12.39
CA HIS A 209 0.58 6.76 13.15
C HIS A 209 1.67 7.23 14.14
N VAL A 210 2.48 8.22 13.75
CA VAL A 210 3.49 8.80 14.66
C VAL A 210 2.84 9.49 15.85
N VAL A 211 1.75 10.24 15.64
CA VAL A 211 1.00 10.89 16.72
C VAL A 211 0.35 9.82 17.60
N GLU A 212 -0.35 8.86 17.04
CA GLU A 212 -0.97 7.75 17.79
C GLU A 212 0.07 6.92 18.57
N ALA A 213 1.27 6.72 18.02
CA ALA A 213 2.35 6.05 18.73
C ALA A 213 2.81 6.85 19.96
N ALA A 214 2.81 8.18 19.89
CA ALA A 214 3.12 9.04 21.03
C ALA A 214 2.03 9.04 22.11
N GLU A 215 0.77 8.86 21.70
CA GLU A 215 -0.38 8.79 22.63
C GLU A 215 -0.49 7.44 23.38
N ARG A 216 0.18 6.39 22.87
CA ARG A 216 0.18 5.03 23.47
C ARG A 216 1.21 4.85 24.61
N VAL A 217 1.97 5.87 24.93
CA VAL A 217 3.06 5.82 25.94
C VAL A 217 2.54 6.24 27.31
#